data_ebee4839b1641a5dae52256405315255
#
_entry.id   ebee4839b1641a5dae52256405315255
#
_cell.length_a   1.000
_cell.length_b   1.000
_cell.length_c   1.000
_cell.angle_alpha   90.00
_cell.angle_beta   90.00
_cell.angle_gamma   90.00
#
_symmetry.space_group_name_H-M   'P 1'
#
loop_
_entity.id
_entity.type
_entity.pdbx_description
1 polymer ?
#
loop_
_entity_poly.entity_id
_entity_poly.type
_entity_poly.pdbx_seq_one_letter_code
_entity_poly.pdbx_strand_id
1 'polypeptide(L)'
;MDPADLKSGRLAPADYASHFADAHPPLNRTQALIEAERCYYCFDAPCQTACPTGNDIPAFIQRIAQDNIRGAADAILSANPLGGMCARVCPTEVLCEQACVRNTNESKPVEIGLLQRFAVDGHFARPGKPLFERGMPTGRRIAVVGAGPAGLAAAHGLAWRGHDVTLFDAAAKLGGLNEYGLATYKVAGGFAQREIDWLLSIGGITPRLNTRLGRDITLDGLLAEYDAVFLGLGLQGVNALGIAEPELPGLRDAVDFIAELRQSAPEIVAVGRRVVVIGGGMTAVDAAVQSKLLGAEQVTMVYRRGPDGLSASLHEQQWAQTHGVTIRCWARPLAVEAEGGVLRGMRFAATRLENGKLVDTGEQFVVEADMVLRAIGQTYRAEAAGSAIALEGGRIKTDADGATSLARVWAGGDCRAGGRDLTVEAVEHGKRAAIAIDRALGLATARHFDQEATHG
;
A
#
# COMPACT_ATOMS: atom_id res chain seq x y z
N MET A 1 32.13 -8.34 -23.51
CA MET A 1 30.95 -8.26 -22.62
C MET A 1 30.00 -7.24 -23.22
N ASP A 2 28.81 -7.69 -23.52
CA ASP A 2 27.74 -6.84 -24.09
C ASP A 2 27.45 -5.65 -23.19
N PRO A 3 27.18 -4.44 -23.71
CA PRO A 3 26.75 -3.31 -22.90
C PRO A 3 25.48 -3.67 -22.16
N ALA A 4 25.34 -3.20 -20.97
CA ALA A 4 24.30 -3.48 -19.95
C ALA A 4 23.21 -4.44 -20.42
N ASP A 5 23.18 -5.63 -19.86
CA ASP A 5 22.20 -6.65 -20.23
C ASP A 5 20.78 -6.32 -19.69
N LEU A 6 20.36 -5.07 -19.93
CA LEU A 6 18.99 -4.61 -19.68
C LEU A 6 18.13 -4.98 -20.88
N LYS A 7 17.28 -5.99 -20.73
CA LYS A 7 16.43 -6.51 -21.81
C LYS A 7 15.00 -6.70 -21.35
N SER A 8 14.06 -6.41 -22.22
CA SER A 8 12.69 -6.90 -22.15
C SER A 8 12.56 -8.23 -22.90
N GLY A 9 11.46 -8.95 -22.67
CA GLY A 9 11.18 -10.18 -23.40
C GLY A 9 12.19 -11.32 -23.15
N ARG A 10 12.66 -11.49 -21.90
CA ARG A 10 13.61 -12.56 -21.54
C ARG A 10 12.99 -13.94 -21.54
N LEU A 11 11.68 -14.03 -21.35
CA LEU A 11 10.93 -15.27 -21.22
C LEU A 11 9.92 -15.40 -22.36
N ALA A 12 9.42 -16.60 -22.59
CA ALA A 12 8.29 -16.81 -23.49
C ALA A 12 6.99 -16.22 -22.89
N PRO A 13 6.02 -15.80 -23.73
CA PRO A 13 4.76 -15.21 -23.25
C PRO A 13 4.00 -16.08 -22.24
N ALA A 14 4.03 -17.40 -22.41
CA ALA A 14 3.38 -18.34 -21.49
C ALA A 14 4.01 -18.33 -20.09
N ASP A 15 5.34 -18.12 -20.01
CA ASP A 15 6.05 -18.06 -18.74
C ASP A 15 5.67 -16.79 -17.98
N TYR A 16 5.55 -15.63 -18.66
CA TYR A 16 5.05 -14.40 -18.02
C TYR A 16 3.64 -14.57 -17.45
N ALA A 17 2.74 -15.20 -18.21
CA ALA A 17 1.37 -15.44 -17.72
C ALA A 17 1.35 -16.31 -16.46
N SER A 18 2.22 -17.33 -16.39
CA SER A 18 2.39 -18.20 -15.23
C SER A 18 3.05 -17.48 -14.06
N HIS A 19 4.14 -16.74 -14.31
CA HIS A 19 4.93 -16.07 -13.28
C HIS A 19 4.17 -14.94 -12.59
N PHE A 20 3.34 -14.20 -13.33
CA PHE A 20 2.54 -13.09 -12.80
C PHE A 20 1.10 -13.48 -12.46
N ALA A 21 0.82 -14.79 -12.35
CA ALA A 21 -0.44 -15.27 -11.82
C ALA A 21 -0.63 -14.82 -10.36
N ASP A 22 -1.88 -14.87 -9.91
CA ASP A 22 -2.23 -14.49 -8.54
C ASP A 22 -1.49 -15.36 -7.51
N ALA A 23 -0.68 -14.75 -6.66
CA ALA A 23 0.13 -15.43 -5.65
C ALA A 23 -0.72 -16.09 -4.55
N HIS A 24 -1.90 -15.54 -4.30
CA HIS A 24 -2.84 -16.01 -3.26
C HIS A 24 -4.22 -16.25 -3.87
N PRO A 25 -4.41 -17.33 -4.64
CA PRO A 25 -5.70 -17.61 -5.29
C PRO A 25 -6.86 -17.58 -4.30
N PRO A 26 -8.05 -17.08 -4.69
CA PRO A 26 -9.20 -17.03 -3.80
C PRO A 26 -9.67 -18.42 -3.40
N LEU A 27 -10.19 -18.55 -2.18
CA LEU A 27 -10.87 -19.77 -1.75
C LEU A 27 -12.09 -20.03 -2.63
N ASN A 28 -12.32 -21.30 -2.99
CA ASN A 28 -13.62 -21.71 -3.52
C ASN A 28 -14.66 -21.78 -2.38
N ARG A 29 -15.94 -21.92 -2.72
CA ARG A 29 -17.04 -21.93 -1.73
C ARG A 29 -16.85 -22.98 -0.63
N THR A 30 -16.46 -24.20 -0.99
CA THR A 30 -16.26 -25.28 -0.01
C THR A 30 -15.10 -24.96 0.93
N GLN A 31 -13.97 -24.50 0.40
CA GLN A 31 -12.82 -24.09 1.20
C GLN A 31 -13.16 -22.93 2.15
N ALA A 32 -13.91 -21.94 1.65
CA ALA A 32 -14.31 -20.79 2.46
C ALA A 32 -15.23 -21.19 3.63
N LEU A 33 -16.18 -22.10 3.41
CA LEU A 33 -17.05 -22.62 4.46
C LEU A 33 -16.25 -23.41 5.51
N ILE A 34 -15.37 -24.32 5.08
CA ILE A 34 -14.51 -25.09 6.00
C ILE A 34 -13.62 -24.15 6.83
N GLU A 35 -13.02 -23.16 6.19
CA GLU A 35 -12.13 -22.21 6.88
C GLU A 35 -12.90 -21.27 7.83
N ALA A 36 -14.12 -20.85 7.45
CA ALA A 36 -14.99 -20.03 8.30
C ALA A 36 -15.42 -20.78 9.57
N GLU A 37 -15.65 -22.08 9.48
CA GLU A 37 -16.01 -22.94 10.63
C GLU A 37 -14.86 -23.10 11.65
N ARG A 38 -13.64 -22.77 11.29
CA ARG A 38 -12.52 -22.76 12.23
C ARG A 38 -12.57 -21.56 13.18
N CYS A 39 -13.35 -20.53 12.89
CA CYS A 39 -13.47 -19.35 13.75
C CYS A 39 -14.19 -19.69 15.06
N TYR A 40 -13.66 -19.21 16.20
CA TYR A 40 -14.32 -19.37 17.51
C TYR A 40 -15.37 -18.31 17.80
N TYR A 41 -15.53 -17.32 16.91
CA TYR A 41 -16.47 -16.21 17.10
C TYR A 41 -16.28 -15.52 18.46
N CYS A 42 -15.02 -15.19 18.82
CA CYS A 42 -14.68 -14.58 20.09
C CYS A 42 -15.44 -13.28 20.31
N PHE A 43 -15.94 -13.07 21.54
CA PHE A 43 -16.67 -11.85 21.90
C PHE A 43 -15.74 -10.62 21.94
N ASP A 44 -14.56 -10.76 22.53
CA ASP A 44 -13.50 -9.75 22.63
C ASP A 44 -12.39 -10.00 21.60
N ALA A 45 -12.77 -10.19 20.36
CA ALA A 45 -11.96 -10.68 19.28
C ALA A 45 -10.61 -9.94 19.11
N PRO A 46 -9.45 -10.55 19.48
CA PRO A 46 -8.15 -9.89 19.33
C PRO A 46 -7.81 -9.54 17.88
N CYS A 47 -8.32 -10.34 16.92
CA CYS A 47 -8.15 -10.07 15.49
C CYS A 47 -8.85 -8.78 15.05
N GLN A 48 -10.01 -8.44 15.61
CA GLN A 48 -10.70 -7.18 15.37
C GLN A 48 -9.91 -5.99 15.94
N THR A 49 -9.41 -6.11 17.17
CA THR A 49 -8.59 -5.08 17.81
C THR A 49 -7.27 -4.85 17.03
N ALA A 50 -6.71 -5.90 16.45
CA ALA A 50 -5.49 -5.81 15.64
C ALA A 50 -5.74 -5.20 14.24
N CYS A 51 -6.99 -5.12 13.79
CA CYS A 51 -7.34 -4.49 12.51
C CYS A 51 -7.42 -2.98 12.67
N PRO A 52 -6.60 -2.17 11.95
CA PRO A 52 -6.64 -0.72 12.07
C PRO A 52 -7.99 -0.08 11.76
N THR A 53 -8.79 -0.67 10.86
CA THR A 53 -10.14 -0.19 10.51
C THR A 53 -11.24 -0.72 11.44
N GLY A 54 -10.89 -1.56 12.44
CA GLY A 54 -11.84 -2.14 13.35
C GLY A 54 -12.86 -3.09 12.71
N ASN A 55 -12.45 -3.79 11.64
CA ASN A 55 -13.33 -4.69 10.90
C ASN A 55 -13.87 -5.80 11.82
N ASP A 56 -15.19 -5.96 11.88
CA ASP A 56 -15.81 -7.01 12.68
C ASP A 56 -15.60 -8.40 12.05
N ILE A 57 -14.43 -8.95 12.37
CA ILE A 57 -13.93 -10.19 11.78
C ILE A 57 -14.81 -11.38 12.15
N PRO A 58 -15.19 -11.60 13.43
CA PRO A 58 -16.13 -12.68 13.78
C PRO A 58 -17.45 -12.58 13.03
N ALA A 59 -18.03 -11.37 12.92
CA ALA A 59 -19.32 -11.20 12.28
C ALA A 59 -19.29 -11.48 10.77
N PHE A 60 -18.28 -11.03 10.02
CA PHE A 60 -18.24 -11.34 8.60
C PHE A 60 -17.92 -12.82 8.35
N ILE A 61 -17.08 -13.47 9.16
CA ILE A 61 -16.79 -14.90 9.05
C ILE A 61 -18.05 -15.73 9.34
N GLN A 62 -18.81 -15.37 10.38
CA GLN A 62 -20.08 -16.03 10.69
C GLN A 62 -21.07 -15.94 9.52
N ARG A 63 -21.15 -14.77 8.88
CA ARG A 63 -22.00 -14.59 7.69
C ARG A 63 -21.54 -15.45 6.50
N ILE A 64 -20.22 -15.64 6.32
CA ILE A 64 -19.70 -16.58 5.32
C ILE A 64 -20.13 -18.00 5.66
N ALA A 65 -19.97 -18.45 6.91
CA ALA A 65 -20.40 -19.79 7.34
C ALA A 65 -21.90 -20.03 7.11
N GLN A 66 -22.72 -18.99 7.15
CA GLN A 66 -24.16 -19.02 6.87
C GLN A 66 -24.49 -18.82 5.37
N ASP A 67 -23.51 -18.81 4.48
CA ASP A 67 -23.64 -18.53 3.03
C ASP A 67 -24.24 -17.15 2.71
N ASN A 68 -24.14 -16.20 3.65
CA ASN A 68 -24.59 -14.82 3.48
C ASN A 68 -23.44 -13.92 3.00
N ILE A 69 -23.04 -14.10 1.75
CA ILE A 69 -21.90 -13.38 1.17
C ILE A 69 -22.15 -11.88 1.11
N ARG A 70 -23.39 -11.43 0.80
CA ARG A 70 -23.72 -10.01 0.79
C ARG A 70 -23.58 -9.38 2.17
N GLY A 71 -24.10 -10.04 3.19
CA GLY A 71 -23.96 -9.55 4.57
C GLY A 71 -22.53 -9.56 5.07
N ALA A 72 -21.71 -10.54 4.64
CA ALA A 72 -20.28 -10.56 4.94
C ALA A 72 -19.56 -9.37 4.29
N ALA A 73 -19.79 -9.13 3.01
CA ALA A 73 -19.24 -7.97 2.30
C ALA A 73 -19.71 -6.64 2.89
N ASP A 74 -20.96 -6.53 3.31
CA ASP A 74 -21.50 -5.36 3.98
C ASP A 74 -20.74 -5.06 5.29
N ALA A 75 -20.53 -6.05 6.14
CA ALA A 75 -19.74 -5.88 7.37
C ALA A 75 -18.31 -5.40 7.09
N ILE A 76 -17.65 -6.00 6.08
CA ILE A 76 -16.29 -5.63 5.69
C ILE A 76 -16.25 -4.20 5.14
N LEU A 77 -17.07 -3.91 4.13
CA LEU A 77 -16.98 -2.66 3.36
C LEU A 77 -17.52 -1.45 4.13
N SER A 78 -18.39 -1.65 5.12
CA SER A 78 -18.81 -0.61 6.06
C SER A 78 -17.65 -0.16 6.97
N ALA A 79 -16.85 -1.11 7.44
CA ALA A 79 -15.68 -0.82 8.25
C ALA A 79 -14.47 -0.36 7.40
N ASN A 80 -14.34 -0.89 6.18
CA ASN A 80 -13.21 -0.67 5.29
C ASN A 80 -13.64 -0.63 3.82
N PRO A 81 -13.87 0.56 3.23
CA PRO A 81 -14.33 0.69 1.84
C PRO A 81 -13.33 0.18 0.79
N LEU A 82 -12.09 -0.13 1.18
CA LEU A 82 -11.08 -0.80 0.36
C LEU A 82 -10.79 -2.23 0.89
N GLY A 83 -11.83 -2.89 1.38
CA GLY A 83 -11.73 -4.22 1.99
C GLY A 83 -11.19 -5.29 1.06
N GLY A 84 -11.44 -5.20 -0.23
CA GLY A 84 -10.92 -6.15 -1.21
C GLY A 84 -9.43 -5.97 -1.50
N MET A 85 -8.92 -4.73 -1.55
CA MET A 85 -7.48 -4.47 -1.60
C MET A 85 -6.80 -4.92 -0.31
N CYS A 86 -7.34 -4.55 0.85
CA CYS A 86 -6.80 -4.99 2.14
C CYS A 86 -6.74 -6.51 2.26
N ALA A 87 -7.73 -7.24 1.74
CA ALA A 87 -7.74 -8.70 1.71
C ALA A 87 -6.59 -9.33 0.89
N ARG A 88 -5.97 -8.55 0.00
CA ARG A 88 -4.87 -8.97 -0.88
C ARG A 88 -3.49 -8.53 -0.40
N VAL A 89 -3.42 -7.39 0.29
CA VAL A 89 -2.14 -6.70 0.53
C VAL A 89 -1.86 -6.38 1.99
N CYS A 90 -2.81 -6.57 2.90
CA CYS A 90 -2.52 -6.48 4.33
C CYS A 90 -1.54 -7.59 4.72
N PRO A 91 -0.50 -7.28 5.49
CA PRO A 91 0.36 -8.29 6.11
C PRO A 91 -0.40 -8.93 7.29
N THR A 92 -1.37 -9.79 6.99
CA THR A 92 -2.29 -10.38 7.98
C THR A 92 -1.53 -11.18 9.04
N GLU A 93 -0.37 -11.74 8.66
CA GLU A 93 0.56 -12.47 9.53
C GLU A 93 1.23 -11.62 10.62
N VAL A 94 1.12 -10.30 10.55
CA VAL A 94 1.56 -9.36 11.61
C VAL A 94 0.42 -8.47 12.11
N LEU A 95 -0.82 -8.73 11.68
CA LEU A 95 -2.04 -8.03 12.06
C LEU A 95 -3.10 -9.01 12.60
N CYS A 96 -4.24 -9.12 11.91
CA CYS A 96 -5.40 -9.88 12.38
C CYS A 96 -5.14 -11.38 12.52
N GLU A 97 -4.41 -12.01 11.58
CA GLU A 97 -4.09 -13.43 11.65
C GLU A 97 -3.05 -13.72 12.75
N GLN A 98 -2.07 -12.81 12.96
CA GLN A 98 -1.16 -12.94 14.09
C GLN A 98 -1.91 -12.94 15.43
N ALA A 99 -2.91 -12.08 15.55
CA ALA A 99 -3.70 -11.96 16.79
C ALA A 99 -4.75 -13.06 16.95
N CYS A 100 -4.94 -13.93 15.97
CA CYS A 100 -5.94 -14.99 16.04
C CYS A 100 -5.62 -15.99 17.16
N VAL A 101 -6.60 -16.27 18.04
CA VAL A 101 -6.45 -17.18 19.18
C VAL A 101 -6.13 -18.62 18.75
N ARG A 102 -6.43 -19.00 17.52
CA ARG A 102 -6.04 -20.30 16.94
C ARG A 102 -4.52 -20.51 16.90
N ASN A 103 -3.74 -19.45 16.83
CA ASN A 103 -2.28 -19.54 16.88
C ASN A 103 -1.79 -20.17 18.19
N THR A 104 -2.49 -19.94 19.30
CA THR A 104 -2.11 -20.50 20.62
C THR A 104 -2.34 -22.00 20.70
N ASN A 105 -3.39 -22.50 20.03
CA ASN A 105 -3.81 -23.89 20.16
C ASN A 105 -3.34 -24.77 18.99
N GLU A 106 -3.27 -24.24 17.78
CA GLU A 106 -3.08 -25.01 16.54
C GLU A 106 -1.85 -24.57 15.75
N SER A 107 -1.18 -23.47 16.15
CA SER A 107 -0.10 -22.81 15.39
C SER A 107 -0.52 -22.45 13.94
N LYS A 108 -1.82 -22.35 13.68
CA LYS A 108 -2.41 -21.98 12.41
C LYS A 108 -3.61 -21.06 12.65
N PRO A 109 -3.53 -19.77 12.32
CA PRO A 109 -4.66 -18.83 12.41
C PRO A 109 -5.78 -19.24 11.45
N VAL A 110 -6.95 -18.63 11.60
CA VAL A 110 -7.95 -18.58 10.54
C VAL A 110 -7.41 -17.71 9.41
N GLU A 111 -7.57 -18.13 8.18
CA GLU A 111 -7.12 -17.39 6.97
C GLU A 111 -8.06 -16.20 6.69
N ILE A 112 -7.99 -15.20 7.57
CA ILE A 112 -8.91 -14.06 7.62
C ILE A 112 -8.84 -13.26 6.33
N GLY A 113 -7.64 -13.01 5.80
CA GLY A 113 -7.46 -12.30 4.53
C GLY A 113 -8.13 -13.00 3.35
N LEU A 114 -7.98 -14.32 3.24
CA LEU A 114 -8.63 -15.10 2.18
C LEU A 114 -10.15 -15.16 2.32
N LEU A 115 -10.67 -15.23 3.54
CA LEU A 115 -12.12 -15.18 3.80
C LEU A 115 -12.69 -13.78 3.47
N GLN A 116 -11.98 -12.72 3.83
CA GLN A 116 -12.36 -11.36 3.46
C GLN A 116 -12.37 -11.20 1.93
N ARG A 117 -11.35 -11.71 1.25
CA ARG A 117 -11.27 -11.73 -0.21
C ARG A 117 -12.44 -12.50 -0.83
N PHE A 118 -12.76 -13.69 -0.33
CA PHE A 118 -13.88 -14.49 -0.80
C PHE A 118 -15.21 -13.73 -0.72
N ALA A 119 -15.47 -13.05 0.40
CA ALA A 119 -16.70 -12.28 0.58
C ALA A 119 -16.80 -11.09 -0.38
N VAL A 120 -15.72 -10.29 -0.49
CA VAL A 120 -15.72 -9.07 -1.33
C VAL A 120 -15.74 -9.43 -2.81
N ASP A 121 -14.93 -10.40 -3.26
CA ASP A 121 -14.95 -10.87 -4.65
C ASP A 121 -16.32 -11.46 -5.03
N GLY A 122 -16.92 -12.24 -4.13
CA GLY A 122 -18.25 -12.81 -4.29
C GLY A 122 -19.34 -11.73 -4.40
N HIS A 123 -19.21 -10.62 -3.68
CA HIS A 123 -20.11 -9.49 -3.79
C HIS A 123 -19.93 -8.74 -5.13
N PHE A 124 -18.69 -8.44 -5.52
CA PHE A 124 -18.41 -7.73 -6.79
C PHE A 124 -18.78 -8.55 -8.05
N ALA A 125 -18.77 -9.87 -7.94
CA ALA A 125 -19.20 -10.76 -9.03
C ALA A 125 -20.72 -10.82 -9.23
N ARG A 126 -21.52 -10.32 -8.29
CA ARG A 126 -23.00 -10.42 -8.33
C ARG A 126 -23.62 -9.05 -8.51
N PRO A 127 -24.32 -8.80 -9.62
CA PRO A 127 -25.12 -7.58 -9.75
C PRO A 127 -26.19 -7.54 -8.66
N GLY A 128 -26.45 -6.38 -8.10
CA GLY A 128 -27.44 -6.24 -7.04
C GLY A 128 -27.63 -4.79 -6.61
N LYS A 129 -28.50 -4.59 -5.62
CA LYS A 129 -28.69 -3.27 -5.01
C LYS A 129 -27.34 -2.80 -4.38
N PRO A 130 -26.94 -1.53 -4.53
CA PRO A 130 -25.77 -0.97 -3.86
C PRO A 130 -25.78 -1.25 -2.36
N LEU A 131 -24.61 -1.43 -1.74
CA LEU A 131 -24.48 -1.54 -0.29
C LEU A 131 -24.64 -0.17 0.36
N PHE A 132 -24.13 0.86 -0.28
CA PHE A 132 -24.15 2.24 0.22
C PHE A 132 -24.88 3.15 -0.78
N GLU A 133 -25.58 4.12 -0.23
CA GLU A 133 -26.22 5.19 -1.00
C GLU A 133 -25.70 6.53 -0.49
N ARG A 134 -25.49 7.47 -1.41
CA ARG A 134 -25.09 8.83 -1.05
C ARG A 134 -26.11 9.46 -0.10
N GLY A 135 -25.63 10.15 0.91
CA GLY A 135 -26.49 10.93 1.80
C GLY A 135 -27.18 12.11 1.13
N MET A 136 -28.13 12.70 1.79
CA MET A 136 -28.82 13.93 1.32
C MET A 136 -27.75 15.02 1.05
N PRO A 137 -27.85 15.76 -0.09
CA PRO A 137 -26.90 16.80 -0.41
C PRO A 137 -26.78 17.85 0.72
N THR A 138 -25.56 18.12 1.16
CA THR A 138 -25.28 19.11 2.22
C THR A 138 -25.01 20.50 1.65
N GLY A 139 -24.76 20.61 0.34
CA GLY A 139 -24.34 21.84 -0.31
C GLY A 139 -22.86 22.21 -0.01
N ARG A 140 -22.12 21.36 0.72
CA ARG A 140 -20.70 21.57 1.03
C ARG A 140 -19.82 20.92 -0.01
N ARG A 141 -18.77 21.64 -0.42
CA ARG A 141 -17.77 21.19 -1.41
C ARG A 141 -16.45 20.90 -0.72
N ILE A 142 -15.95 19.69 -0.90
CA ILE A 142 -14.70 19.24 -0.25
C ILE A 142 -13.68 18.89 -1.35
N ALA A 143 -12.45 19.42 -1.22
CA ALA A 143 -11.33 18.99 -2.03
C ALA A 143 -10.59 17.83 -1.33
N VAL A 144 -10.42 16.72 -2.03
CA VAL A 144 -9.55 15.61 -1.61
C VAL A 144 -8.38 15.56 -2.57
N VAL A 145 -7.15 15.70 -2.08
CA VAL A 145 -5.93 15.75 -2.89
C VAL A 145 -5.08 14.52 -2.62
N GLY A 146 -4.93 13.68 -3.66
CA GLY A 146 -4.34 12.36 -3.63
C GLY A 146 -5.41 11.28 -3.52
N ALA A 147 -5.50 10.44 -4.55
CA ALA A 147 -6.46 9.35 -4.68
C ALA A 147 -5.87 7.98 -4.28
N GLY A 148 -4.90 7.96 -3.37
CA GLY A 148 -4.47 6.76 -2.69
C GLY A 148 -5.52 6.28 -1.67
N PRO A 149 -5.24 5.20 -0.92
CA PRO A 149 -6.20 4.61 0.01
C PRO A 149 -6.83 5.59 1.00
N ALA A 150 -6.05 6.52 1.55
CA ALA A 150 -6.56 7.54 2.47
C ALA A 150 -7.54 8.50 1.78
N GLY A 151 -7.19 9.01 0.59
CA GLY A 151 -8.04 9.92 -0.16
C GLY A 151 -9.31 9.26 -0.66
N LEU A 152 -9.24 8.02 -1.15
CA LEU A 152 -10.41 7.24 -1.57
C LEU A 152 -11.37 6.98 -0.40
N ALA A 153 -10.84 6.59 0.76
CA ALA A 153 -11.65 6.38 1.96
C ALA A 153 -12.29 7.68 2.47
N ALA A 154 -11.54 8.80 2.45
CA ALA A 154 -12.07 10.11 2.80
C ALA A 154 -13.17 10.55 1.82
N ALA A 155 -12.93 10.43 0.52
CA ALA A 155 -13.90 10.80 -0.52
C ALA A 155 -15.20 10.00 -0.41
N HIS A 156 -15.10 8.67 -0.21
CA HIS A 156 -16.26 7.80 -0.01
C HIS A 156 -17.03 8.18 1.27
N GLY A 157 -16.33 8.33 2.39
CA GLY A 157 -16.95 8.69 3.66
C GLY A 157 -17.64 10.05 3.65
N LEU A 158 -17.09 11.03 2.91
CA LEU A 158 -17.69 12.36 2.71
C LEU A 158 -18.92 12.30 1.79
N ALA A 159 -18.84 11.57 0.68
CA ALA A 159 -19.95 11.37 -0.24
C ALA A 159 -21.13 10.64 0.44
N TRP A 160 -20.81 9.63 1.27
CA TRP A 160 -21.80 8.93 2.06
C TRP A 160 -22.54 9.86 3.02
N ARG A 161 -21.89 10.95 3.49
CA ARG A 161 -22.49 12.01 4.32
C ARG A 161 -23.20 13.10 3.51
N GLY A 162 -23.19 13.01 2.17
CA GLY A 162 -23.90 13.89 1.27
C GLY A 162 -23.12 15.10 0.75
N HIS A 163 -21.79 15.15 1.03
CA HIS A 163 -20.93 16.22 0.53
C HIS A 163 -20.64 16.03 -0.98
N ASP A 164 -20.33 17.12 -1.66
CA ASP A 164 -19.78 17.13 -3.01
C ASP A 164 -18.25 17.09 -2.93
N VAL A 165 -17.65 16.02 -3.45
CA VAL A 165 -16.22 15.79 -3.37
C VAL A 165 -15.58 15.96 -4.73
N THR A 166 -14.53 16.79 -4.81
CA THR A 166 -13.61 16.79 -5.96
C THR A 166 -12.33 16.07 -5.54
N LEU A 167 -12.04 14.95 -6.23
CA LEU A 167 -10.90 14.09 -5.95
C LEU A 167 -9.78 14.35 -6.96
N PHE A 168 -8.74 15.06 -6.53
CA PHE A 168 -7.59 15.40 -7.36
C PHE A 168 -6.51 14.33 -7.25
N ASP A 169 -5.90 13.95 -8.36
CA ASP A 169 -4.70 13.12 -8.37
C ASP A 169 -3.70 13.55 -9.46
N ALA A 170 -2.41 13.47 -9.14
CA ALA A 170 -1.33 13.78 -10.06
C ALA A 170 -1.13 12.70 -11.14
N ALA A 171 -1.62 11.49 -10.92
CA ALA A 171 -1.51 10.35 -11.82
C ALA A 171 -2.68 10.27 -12.81
N ALA A 172 -2.52 9.44 -13.83
CA ALA A 172 -3.54 9.18 -14.85
C ALA A 172 -4.65 8.22 -14.39
N LYS A 173 -4.43 7.48 -13.30
CA LYS A 173 -5.39 6.58 -12.68
C LYS A 173 -5.44 6.83 -11.18
N LEU A 174 -6.61 6.63 -10.59
CA LEU A 174 -6.79 6.64 -9.14
C LEU A 174 -6.18 5.37 -8.51
N GLY A 175 -5.91 5.41 -7.21
CA GLY A 175 -5.50 4.24 -6.45
C GLY A 175 -4.18 4.41 -5.68
N GLY A 176 -3.34 5.39 -6.06
CA GLY A 176 -2.03 5.58 -5.42
C GLY A 176 -1.19 4.30 -5.44
N LEU A 177 -0.58 3.91 -4.32
CA LEU A 177 0.25 2.70 -4.25
C LEU A 177 -0.54 1.40 -4.52
N ASN A 178 -1.86 1.36 -4.27
CA ASN A 178 -2.67 0.19 -4.62
C ASN A 178 -2.71 -0.08 -6.12
N GLU A 179 -2.63 0.96 -6.94
CA GLU A 179 -2.55 0.86 -8.40
C GLU A 179 -1.13 0.77 -8.91
N TYR A 180 -0.19 1.55 -8.33
CA TYR A 180 1.14 1.75 -8.89
C TYR A 180 2.28 1.08 -8.11
N GLY A 181 2.12 0.81 -6.80
CA GLY A 181 3.25 0.50 -5.92
C GLY A 181 3.28 -0.91 -5.35
N LEU A 182 2.32 -1.76 -5.68
CA LEU A 182 2.24 -3.14 -5.18
C LEU A 182 2.63 -4.14 -6.27
N ALA A 183 3.24 -5.26 -5.88
CA ALA A 183 3.60 -6.29 -6.83
C ALA A 183 2.39 -6.80 -7.64
N THR A 184 2.60 -6.98 -8.94
CA THR A 184 1.53 -7.37 -9.88
C THR A 184 0.87 -8.69 -9.50
N TYR A 185 1.64 -9.67 -9.02
CA TYR A 185 1.15 -10.96 -8.56
C TYR A 185 0.31 -10.90 -7.27
N LYS A 186 0.42 -9.83 -6.47
CA LYS A 186 -0.43 -9.61 -5.28
C LYS A 186 -1.80 -9.04 -5.64
N VAL A 187 -1.88 -8.26 -6.70
CA VAL A 187 -3.12 -7.58 -7.16
C VAL A 187 -3.34 -7.85 -8.64
N ALA A 188 -3.65 -9.09 -8.95
CA ALA A 188 -3.89 -9.54 -10.32
C ALA A 188 -5.25 -9.06 -10.89
N GLY A 189 -5.39 -9.11 -12.21
CA GLY A 189 -6.65 -8.94 -12.92
C GLY A 189 -7.28 -7.56 -12.82
N GLY A 190 -6.50 -6.49 -12.59
CA GLY A 190 -7.01 -5.11 -12.54
C GLY A 190 -7.94 -4.84 -11.35
N PHE A 191 -7.78 -5.57 -10.25
CA PHE A 191 -8.69 -5.50 -9.11
C PHE A 191 -8.75 -4.11 -8.49
N ALA A 192 -7.62 -3.39 -8.40
CA ALA A 192 -7.58 -2.06 -7.81
C ALA A 192 -8.56 -1.08 -8.49
N GLN A 193 -8.62 -1.09 -9.82
CA GLN A 193 -9.57 -0.23 -10.56
C GLN A 193 -11.02 -0.69 -10.38
N ARG A 194 -11.30 -2.00 -10.34
CA ARG A 194 -12.66 -2.49 -10.08
C ARG A 194 -13.20 -2.07 -8.72
N GLU A 195 -12.38 -2.09 -7.69
CA GLU A 195 -12.79 -1.64 -6.35
C GLU A 195 -12.98 -0.11 -6.32
N ILE A 196 -12.16 0.65 -7.05
CA ILE A 196 -12.32 2.09 -7.20
C ILE A 196 -13.62 2.44 -7.94
N ASP A 197 -13.92 1.75 -9.04
CA ASP A 197 -15.17 1.94 -9.80
C ASP A 197 -16.39 1.70 -8.91
N TRP A 198 -16.34 0.63 -8.11
CA TRP A 198 -17.37 0.36 -7.11
C TRP A 198 -17.47 1.48 -6.07
N LEU A 199 -16.36 1.94 -5.51
CA LEU A 199 -16.32 3.03 -4.53
C LEU A 199 -16.92 4.33 -5.11
N LEU A 200 -16.57 4.68 -6.34
CA LEU A 200 -17.10 5.88 -7.02
C LEU A 200 -18.58 5.78 -7.35
N SER A 201 -19.11 4.56 -7.46
CA SER A 201 -20.53 4.32 -7.81
C SER A 201 -21.52 4.87 -6.77
N ILE A 202 -21.08 5.22 -5.57
CA ILE A 202 -21.88 5.93 -4.57
C ILE A 202 -22.37 7.28 -5.08
N GLY A 203 -21.64 7.90 -6.03
CA GLY A 203 -21.93 9.24 -6.56
C GLY A 203 -21.41 10.37 -5.65
N GLY A 204 -21.49 11.60 -6.14
CA GLY A 204 -21.02 12.79 -5.40
C GLY A 204 -19.50 12.95 -5.36
N ILE A 205 -18.73 12.11 -6.04
CA ILE A 205 -17.28 12.20 -6.17
C ILE A 205 -16.92 12.48 -7.62
N THR A 206 -16.21 13.57 -7.87
CA THR A 206 -15.76 13.97 -9.21
C THR A 206 -14.23 13.88 -9.30
N PRO A 207 -13.67 12.90 -10.02
CA PRO A 207 -12.23 12.78 -10.22
C PRO A 207 -11.66 13.91 -11.10
N ARG A 208 -10.47 14.41 -10.74
CA ARG A 208 -9.62 15.33 -11.50
C ARG A 208 -8.20 14.76 -11.56
N LEU A 209 -7.95 13.98 -12.59
CA LEU A 209 -6.66 13.32 -12.83
C LEU A 209 -5.64 14.26 -13.45
N ASN A 210 -4.35 13.84 -13.46
CA ASN A 210 -3.23 14.62 -13.99
C ASN A 210 -3.13 16.03 -13.40
N THR A 211 -3.58 16.20 -12.14
CA THR A 211 -3.66 17.49 -11.45
C THR A 211 -2.83 17.44 -10.17
N ARG A 212 -1.66 18.05 -10.19
CA ARG A 212 -0.66 18.01 -9.11
C ARG A 212 -0.74 19.25 -8.22
N LEU A 213 -0.85 19.04 -6.91
CA LEU A 213 -0.70 20.10 -5.91
C LEU A 213 0.72 20.70 -5.97
N GLY A 214 0.79 22.02 -5.90
CA GLY A 214 2.04 22.79 -6.02
C GLY A 214 2.48 23.08 -7.45
N ARG A 215 1.78 22.50 -8.47
CA ARG A 215 2.03 22.80 -9.89
C ARG A 215 0.78 23.29 -10.61
N ASP A 216 -0.28 22.52 -10.58
CA ASP A 216 -1.52 22.78 -11.34
C ASP A 216 -2.60 23.43 -10.44
N ILE A 217 -2.55 23.12 -9.15
CA ILE A 217 -3.41 23.67 -8.11
C ILE A 217 -2.56 24.05 -6.88
N THR A 218 -3.03 25.02 -6.10
CA THR A 218 -2.39 25.44 -4.85
C THR A 218 -3.34 25.22 -3.67
N LEU A 219 -2.78 25.07 -2.46
CA LEU A 219 -3.60 24.89 -1.26
C LEU A 219 -4.48 26.12 -0.99
N ASP A 220 -3.94 27.33 -1.17
CA ASP A 220 -4.70 28.56 -1.00
C ASP A 220 -5.84 28.69 -2.01
N GLY A 221 -5.61 28.29 -3.26
CA GLY A 221 -6.66 28.22 -4.29
C GLY A 221 -7.77 27.23 -3.90
N LEU A 222 -7.41 26.06 -3.38
CA LEU A 222 -8.40 25.10 -2.90
C LEU A 222 -9.18 25.64 -1.68
N LEU A 223 -8.53 26.33 -0.75
CA LEU A 223 -9.18 26.92 0.43
C LEU A 223 -10.11 28.09 0.08
N ALA A 224 -9.90 28.73 -1.08
CA ALA A 224 -10.80 29.75 -1.60
C ALA A 224 -12.07 29.16 -2.24
N GLU A 225 -11.99 27.95 -2.81
CA GLU A 225 -13.08 27.33 -3.56
C GLU A 225 -13.87 26.27 -2.77
N TYR A 226 -13.24 25.62 -1.77
CA TYR A 226 -13.81 24.50 -1.04
C TYR A 226 -14.00 24.82 0.43
N ASP A 227 -15.01 24.22 1.05
CA ASP A 227 -15.29 24.37 2.48
C ASP A 227 -14.23 23.69 3.36
N ALA A 228 -13.65 22.59 2.87
CA ALA A 228 -12.56 21.88 3.54
C ALA A 228 -11.64 21.19 2.51
N VAL A 229 -10.41 20.87 2.94
CA VAL A 229 -9.40 20.18 2.14
C VAL A 229 -8.87 18.98 2.91
N PHE A 230 -8.80 17.82 2.26
CA PHE A 230 -8.09 16.65 2.77
C PHE A 230 -6.85 16.37 1.91
N LEU A 231 -5.71 16.16 2.56
CA LEU A 231 -4.44 15.87 1.93
C LEU A 231 -4.07 14.39 2.14
N GLY A 232 -4.22 13.57 1.11
CA GLY A 232 -3.83 12.15 1.06
C GLY A 232 -2.65 11.92 0.12
N LEU A 233 -1.60 12.75 0.25
CA LEU A 233 -0.53 12.91 -0.76
C LEU A 233 0.43 11.72 -0.86
N GLY A 234 0.46 10.82 0.13
CA GLY A 234 1.43 9.74 0.19
C GLY A 234 2.87 10.24 0.29
N LEU A 235 3.82 9.44 -0.17
CA LEU A 235 5.24 9.76 -0.21
C LEU A 235 5.70 9.86 -1.67
N GLN A 236 6.28 10.99 -2.05
CA GLN A 236 6.59 11.30 -3.45
C GLN A 236 8.09 11.23 -3.77
N GLY A 237 8.95 11.11 -2.77
CA GLY A 237 10.40 11.02 -2.91
C GLY A 237 10.93 9.66 -2.48
N VAL A 238 12.18 9.39 -2.84
CA VAL A 238 12.94 8.23 -2.37
C VAL A 238 14.19 8.76 -1.66
N ASN A 239 14.61 8.09 -0.58
CA ASN A 239 15.85 8.40 0.10
C ASN A 239 17.05 8.18 -0.82
N ALA A 240 18.07 9.03 -0.72
CA ALA A 240 19.35 8.83 -1.39
C ALA A 240 20.17 7.73 -0.69
N LEU A 241 21.01 7.02 -1.43
CA LEU A 241 21.95 6.03 -0.88
C LEU A 241 23.02 6.65 0.03
N GLY A 242 23.21 7.97 -0.07
CA GLY A 242 24.26 8.68 0.67
C GLY A 242 25.66 8.50 0.08
N ILE A 243 25.74 8.11 -1.18
CA ILE A 243 26.95 7.96 -2.00
C ILE A 243 26.76 8.73 -3.31
N ALA A 244 27.80 8.80 -4.16
CA ALA A 244 27.65 9.33 -5.51
C ALA A 244 26.75 8.40 -6.34
N GLU A 245 25.69 8.94 -6.92
CA GLU A 245 24.70 8.21 -7.71
C GLU A 245 24.67 8.78 -9.13
N PRO A 246 25.47 8.21 -10.07
CA PRO A 246 25.47 8.65 -11.45
C PRO A 246 24.13 8.32 -12.14
N GLU A 247 23.74 9.14 -13.10
CA GLU A 247 22.58 8.83 -13.96
C GLU A 247 22.95 7.68 -14.92
N LEU A 248 22.46 6.49 -14.62
CA LEU A 248 22.66 5.27 -15.42
C LEU A 248 21.32 4.59 -15.64
N PRO A 249 21.07 4.06 -16.86
CA PRO A 249 19.79 3.38 -17.17
C PRO A 249 19.46 2.21 -16.22
N GLY A 250 20.48 1.54 -15.70
CA GLY A 250 20.33 0.42 -14.77
C GLY A 250 20.18 0.82 -13.30
N LEU A 251 20.36 2.08 -12.91
CA LEU A 251 20.20 2.56 -11.54
C LEU A 251 18.86 3.26 -11.39
N ARG A 252 17.90 2.64 -10.70
CA ARG A 252 16.50 3.10 -10.64
C ARG A 252 15.93 3.01 -9.23
N ASP A 253 14.86 3.73 -8.99
CA ASP A 253 14.02 3.55 -7.80
C ASP A 253 13.14 2.30 -7.96
N ALA A 254 13.05 1.51 -6.91
CA ALA A 254 12.22 0.29 -6.90
C ALA A 254 10.73 0.62 -7.12
N VAL A 255 10.26 1.74 -6.58
CA VAL A 255 8.87 2.18 -6.75
C VAL A 255 8.55 2.51 -8.20
N ASP A 256 9.47 3.12 -8.94
CA ASP A 256 9.29 3.44 -10.36
C ASP A 256 9.31 2.17 -11.23
N PHE A 257 10.19 1.22 -10.89
CA PHE A 257 10.23 -0.09 -11.55
C PHE A 257 8.93 -0.89 -11.33
N ILE A 258 8.41 -0.90 -10.10
CA ILE A 258 7.14 -1.55 -9.79
C ILE A 258 5.98 -0.84 -10.52
N ALA A 259 5.98 0.50 -10.55
CA ALA A 259 4.95 1.27 -11.23
C ALA A 259 4.95 1.02 -12.75
N GLU A 260 6.11 0.95 -13.38
CA GLU A 260 6.23 0.59 -14.79
C GLU A 260 5.63 -0.79 -15.07
N LEU A 261 5.99 -1.79 -14.26
CA LEU A 261 5.47 -3.15 -14.42
C LEU A 261 3.97 -3.26 -14.17
N ARG A 262 3.43 -2.45 -13.25
CA ARG A 262 1.99 -2.36 -13.00
C ARG A 262 1.20 -1.75 -14.16
N GLN A 263 1.82 -0.87 -14.93
CA GLN A 263 1.16 -0.12 -16.01
C GLN A 263 1.49 -0.65 -17.41
N SER A 264 2.31 -1.69 -17.49
CA SER A 264 2.79 -2.27 -18.75
C SER A 264 2.62 -3.79 -18.77
N ALA A 265 2.64 -4.37 -19.96
CA ALA A 265 2.75 -5.81 -20.10
C ALA A 265 4.16 -6.28 -19.66
N PRO A 266 4.29 -7.37 -18.90
CA PRO A 266 5.58 -7.82 -18.37
C PRO A 266 6.66 -8.01 -19.44
N GLU A 267 6.29 -8.47 -20.62
CA GLU A 267 7.20 -8.74 -21.74
C GLU A 267 7.89 -7.51 -22.33
N ILE A 268 7.38 -6.29 -22.05
CA ILE A 268 8.01 -5.06 -22.54
C ILE A 268 8.84 -4.35 -21.47
N VAL A 269 8.75 -4.79 -20.20
CA VAL A 269 9.53 -4.20 -19.10
C VAL A 269 10.96 -4.74 -19.13
N ALA A 270 11.93 -3.84 -19.19
CA ALA A 270 13.34 -4.22 -19.19
C ALA A 270 13.80 -4.61 -17.77
N VAL A 271 14.51 -5.72 -17.69
CA VAL A 271 15.14 -6.20 -16.45
C VAL A 271 16.61 -6.57 -16.70
N GLY A 272 17.45 -6.37 -15.70
CA GLY A 272 18.84 -6.80 -15.72
C GLY A 272 18.93 -8.33 -15.67
N ARG A 273 20.02 -8.88 -16.18
CA ARG A 273 20.36 -10.29 -15.97
C ARG A 273 20.75 -10.54 -14.51
N ARG A 274 21.51 -9.60 -13.94
CA ARG A 274 21.92 -9.57 -12.54
C ARG A 274 21.35 -8.32 -11.88
N VAL A 275 20.48 -8.50 -10.91
CA VAL A 275 19.78 -7.40 -10.23
C VAL A 275 20.20 -7.32 -8.77
N VAL A 276 20.56 -6.14 -8.32
CA VAL A 276 20.79 -5.84 -6.92
C VAL A 276 19.66 -4.95 -6.42
N VAL A 277 18.96 -5.35 -5.36
CA VAL A 277 17.93 -4.55 -4.70
C VAL A 277 18.46 -4.10 -3.35
N ILE A 278 18.57 -2.79 -3.14
CA ILE A 278 19.09 -2.21 -1.91
C ILE A 278 17.93 -1.83 -1.01
N GLY A 279 17.73 -2.58 0.08
CA GLY A 279 16.65 -2.37 1.04
C GLY A 279 16.26 -3.64 1.78
N GLY A 280 15.37 -3.51 2.77
CA GLY A 280 14.95 -4.63 3.62
C GLY A 280 13.47 -4.61 3.96
N GLY A 281 12.65 -3.82 3.26
CA GLY A 281 11.21 -3.74 3.44
C GLY A 281 10.42 -4.49 2.36
N MET A 282 9.10 -4.46 2.45
CA MET A 282 8.18 -5.12 1.50
C MET A 282 8.41 -4.65 0.05
N THR A 283 8.67 -3.35 -0.18
CA THR A 283 9.00 -2.82 -1.51
C THR A 283 10.27 -3.47 -2.09
N ALA A 284 11.27 -3.77 -1.24
CA ALA A 284 12.49 -4.46 -1.68
C ALA A 284 12.18 -5.91 -2.08
N VAL A 285 11.37 -6.60 -1.31
CA VAL A 285 10.89 -7.95 -1.64
C VAL A 285 10.11 -7.94 -2.95
N ASP A 286 9.15 -7.04 -3.10
CA ASP A 286 8.32 -6.92 -4.31
C ASP A 286 9.17 -6.66 -5.57
N ALA A 287 10.14 -5.75 -5.48
CA ALA A 287 11.04 -5.45 -6.60
C ALA A 287 11.95 -6.64 -6.93
N ALA A 288 12.47 -7.34 -5.91
CA ALA A 288 13.36 -8.48 -6.10
C ALA A 288 12.62 -9.68 -6.72
N VAL A 289 11.46 -10.04 -6.18
CA VAL A 289 10.64 -11.14 -6.72
C VAL A 289 10.20 -10.83 -8.15
N GLN A 290 9.67 -9.64 -8.42
CA GLN A 290 9.26 -9.26 -9.77
C GLN A 290 10.43 -9.27 -10.77
N SER A 291 11.64 -8.91 -10.34
CA SER A 291 12.84 -9.05 -11.18
C SER A 291 13.10 -10.51 -11.56
N LYS A 292 12.94 -11.44 -10.61
CA LYS A 292 13.04 -12.89 -10.91
C LYS A 292 11.95 -13.35 -11.86
N LEU A 293 10.72 -12.94 -11.64
CA LEU A 293 9.56 -13.29 -12.48
C LEU A 293 9.66 -12.73 -13.90
N LEU A 294 10.40 -11.63 -14.10
CA LEU A 294 10.75 -11.08 -15.41
C LEU A 294 11.90 -11.82 -16.12
N GLY A 295 12.55 -12.78 -15.45
CA GLY A 295 13.61 -13.59 -16.02
C GLY A 295 15.03 -13.17 -15.66
N ALA A 296 15.23 -12.37 -14.61
CA ALA A 296 16.57 -12.12 -14.08
C ALA A 296 17.21 -13.42 -13.59
N GLU A 297 18.44 -13.71 -14.03
CA GLU A 297 19.15 -14.93 -13.64
C GLU A 297 19.58 -14.90 -12.17
N GLN A 298 20.10 -13.76 -11.72
CA GLN A 298 20.54 -13.55 -10.35
C GLN A 298 19.88 -12.31 -9.76
N VAL A 299 19.27 -12.44 -8.59
CA VAL A 299 18.72 -11.32 -7.83
C VAL A 299 19.24 -11.39 -6.41
N THR A 300 19.90 -10.32 -5.97
CA THR A 300 20.43 -10.18 -4.61
C THR A 300 19.79 -8.98 -3.93
N MET A 301 19.02 -9.24 -2.90
CA MET A 301 18.53 -8.19 -1.98
C MET A 301 19.60 -7.92 -0.93
N VAL A 302 20.04 -6.67 -0.79
CA VAL A 302 21.13 -6.28 0.10
C VAL A 302 20.63 -5.36 1.21
N TYR A 303 20.95 -5.70 2.45
CA TYR A 303 20.52 -4.95 3.61
C TYR A 303 21.69 -4.62 4.56
N ARG A 304 21.71 -3.37 5.05
CA ARG A 304 22.85 -2.87 5.85
C ARG A 304 22.94 -3.40 7.29
N ARG A 305 21.86 -3.99 7.83
CA ARG A 305 21.79 -4.58 9.16
C ARG A 305 21.63 -6.09 9.08
N GLY A 306 21.50 -6.75 10.24
CA GLY A 306 21.22 -8.18 10.33
C GLY A 306 19.78 -8.54 9.95
N PRO A 307 19.49 -9.85 9.85
CA PRO A 307 18.17 -10.34 9.47
C PRO A 307 17.06 -9.85 10.40
N ASP A 308 17.32 -9.73 11.70
CA ASP A 308 16.36 -9.23 12.68
C ASP A 308 15.98 -7.75 12.47
N GLY A 309 16.75 -7.02 11.68
CA GLY A 309 16.49 -5.63 11.35
C GLY A 309 15.68 -5.42 10.06
N LEU A 310 15.36 -6.47 9.31
CA LEU A 310 14.53 -6.39 8.13
C LEU A 310 13.10 -5.98 8.51
N SER A 311 12.53 -5.02 7.81
CA SER A 311 11.14 -4.60 8.03
C SER A 311 10.12 -5.40 7.22
N ALA A 312 10.57 -6.17 6.22
CA ALA A 312 9.75 -7.18 5.58
C ALA A 312 9.46 -8.33 6.56
N SER A 313 8.22 -8.82 6.60
CA SER A 313 7.86 -9.94 7.46
C SER A 313 8.65 -11.20 7.10
N LEU A 314 8.73 -12.15 8.04
CA LEU A 314 9.39 -13.43 7.79
C LEU A 314 8.73 -14.16 6.59
N HIS A 315 7.41 -14.05 6.47
CA HIS A 315 6.67 -14.61 5.33
C HIS A 315 7.14 -14.02 4.00
N GLU A 316 7.26 -12.70 3.91
CA GLU A 316 7.78 -12.00 2.72
C GLU A 316 9.24 -12.37 2.41
N GLN A 317 10.07 -12.52 3.44
CA GLN A 317 11.46 -12.97 3.26
C GLN A 317 11.53 -14.40 2.71
N GLN A 318 10.72 -15.31 3.23
CA GLN A 318 10.61 -16.69 2.75
C GLN A 318 10.08 -16.71 1.31
N TRP A 319 9.07 -15.89 1.00
CA TRP A 319 8.55 -15.74 -0.36
C TRP A 319 9.64 -15.32 -1.34
N ALA A 320 10.46 -14.34 -1.00
CA ALA A 320 11.60 -13.94 -1.85
C ALA A 320 12.59 -15.11 -2.06
N GLN A 321 12.95 -15.81 -0.99
CA GLN A 321 13.92 -16.92 -1.06
C GLN A 321 13.40 -18.11 -1.88
N THR A 322 12.13 -18.45 -1.74
CA THR A 322 11.50 -19.53 -2.57
C THR A 322 11.44 -19.19 -4.05
N HIS A 323 11.47 -17.90 -4.38
CA HIS A 323 11.59 -17.42 -5.76
C HIS A 323 13.05 -17.27 -6.24
N GLY A 324 14.03 -17.74 -5.46
CA GLY A 324 15.44 -17.72 -5.82
C GLY A 324 16.12 -16.35 -5.64
N VAL A 325 15.58 -15.48 -4.76
CA VAL A 325 16.25 -14.25 -4.35
C VAL A 325 17.25 -14.56 -3.24
N THR A 326 18.49 -14.12 -3.39
CA THR A 326 19.50 -14.17 -2.33
C THR A 326 19.34 -12.95 -1.41
N ILE A 327 19.17 -13.15 -0.11
CA ILE A 327 19.15 -12.06 0.88
C ILE A 327 20.53 -11.97 1.55
N ARG A 328 21.22 -10.86 1.35
CA ARG A 328 22.53 -10.57 1.92
C ARG A 328 22.42 -9.43 2.95
N CYS A 329 22.45 -9.78 4.20
CA CYS A 329 22.50 -8.84 5.31
C CYS A 329 23.94 -8.36 5.58
N TRP A 330 24.07 -7.35 6.45
CA TRP A 330 25.33 -6.76 6.91
C TRP A 330 26.17 -6.18 5.78
N ALA A 331 25.53 -5.47 4.84
CA ALA A 331 26.19 -4.87 3.68
C ALA A 331 25.65 -3.44 3.40
N ARG A 332 26.49 -2.44 3.57
CA ARG A 332 26.20 -1.04 3.33
C ARG A 332 26.78 -0.60 1.97
N PRO A 333 26.00 0.05 1.09
CA PRO A 333 26.52 0.55 -0.19
C PRO A 333 27.63 1.59 0.03
N LEU A 334 28.68 1.51 -0.80
CA LEU A 334 29.84 2.42 -0.81
C LEU A 334 29.96 3.17 -2.13
N ALA A 335 29.79 2.47 -3.25
CA ALA A 335 29.95 3.08 -4.58
C ALA A 335 29.17 2.30 -5.64
N VAL A 336 28.77 3.01 -6.67
CA VAL A 336 28.29 2.43 -7.93
C VAL A 336 29.48 2.10 -8.79
N GLU A 337 29.59 0.85 -9.24
CA GLU A 337 30.62 0.42 -10.18
C GLU A 337 30.09 0.59 -11.61
N ALA A 338 30.70 1.46 -12.39
CA ALA A 338 30.32 1.72 -13.78
C ALA A 338 31.56 1.85 -14.67
N GLU A 339 31.42 1.45 -15.91
CA GLU A 339 32.46 1.55 -16.92
C GLU A 339 31.86 1.97 -18.26
N GLY A 340 32.39 3.03 -18.87
CA GLY A 340 31.87 3.55 -20.13
C GLY A 340 30.40 3.98 -20.11
N GLY A 341 29.88 4.45 -18.95
CA GLY A 341 28.48 4.82 -18.80
C GLY A 341 27.54 3.61 -18.60
N VAL A 342 28.07 2.43 -18.39
CA VAL A 342 27.32 1.19 -18.18
C VAL A 342 27.51 0.71 -16.74
N LEU A 343 26.42 0.38 -16.06
CA LEU A 343 26.43 -0.19 -14.71
C LEU A 343 27.09 -1.58 -14.75
N ARG A 344 28.02 -1.83 -13.83
CA ARG A 344 28.72 -3.11 -13.68
C ARG A 344 28.47 -3.78 -12.35
N GLY A 345 28.05 -3.02 -11.35
CA GLY A 345 27.77 -3.54 -10.02
C GLY A 345 27.69 -2.48 -8.95
N MET A 346 27.70 -2.95 -7.71
CA MET A 346 27.74 -2.13 -6.51
C MET A 346 28.83 -2.62 -5.57
N ARG A 347 29.60 -1.68 -5.03
CA ARG A 347 30.56 -1.93 -3.96
C ARG A 347 29.90 -1.73 -2.60
N PHE A 348 30.16 -2.65 -1.69
CA PHE A 348 29.62 -2.63 -0.33
C PHE A 348 30.75 -2.72 0.71
N ALA A 349 30.50 -2.10 1.88
CA ALA A 349 31.23 -2.42 3.10
C ALA A 349 30.50 -3.51 3.86
N ALA A 350 31.21 -4.50 4.38
CA ALA A 350 30.67 -5.39 5.39
C ALA A 350 30.46 -4.62 6.70
N THR A 351 29.32 -4.84 7.37
CA THR A 351 28.93 -4.11 8.57
C THR A 351 28.68 -5.06 9.73
N ARG A 352 28.67 -4.52 10.95
CA ARG A 352 28.24 -5.22 12.19
C ARG A 352 27.62 -4.23 13.16
N LEU A 353 26.97 -4.74 14.20
CA LEU A 353 26.54 -3.91 15.32
C LEU A 353 27.60 -3.91 16.42
N GLU A 354 28.02 -2.73 16.85
CA GLU A 354 28.83 -2.50 18.05
C GLU A 354 28.09 -1.54 18.98
N ASN A 355 27.76 -1.99 20.19
CA ASN A 355 26.99 -1.18 21.15
C ASN A 355 25.70 -0.57 20.56
N GLY A 356 24.97 -1.32 19.73
CA GLY A 356 23.75 -0.89 19.06
C GLY A 356 23.95 0.06 17.88
N LYS A 357 25.20 0.43 17.54
CA LYS A 357 25.53 1.26 16.37
C LYS A 357 26.04 0.40 15.23
N LEU A 358 25.66 0.76 14.01
CA LEU A 358 26.15 0.13 12.80
C LEU A 358 27.56 0.66 12.50
N VAL A 359 28.53 -0.23 12.38
CA VAL A 359 29.92 0.09 12.04
C VAL A 359 30.41 -0.80 10.89
N ASP A 360 31.33 -0.24 10.09
CA ASP A 360 32.00 -1.01 9.03
C ASP A 360 33.06 -1.93 9.64
N THR A 361 33.22 -3.13 9.09
CA THR A 361 34.26 -4.09 9.54
C THR A 361 35.63 -3.84 8.93
N GLY A 362 35.70 -2.99 7.90
CA GLY A 362 36.89 -2.77 7.07
C GLY A 362 36.94 -3.65 5.81
N GLU A 363 36.15 -4.71 5.75
CA GLU A 363 36.01 -5.54 4.56
C GLU A 363 35.12 -4.87 3.53
N GLN A 364 35.53 -4.95 2.26
CA GLN A 364 34.73 -4.48 1.11
C GLN A 364 34.60 -5.58 0.07
N PHE A 365 33.49 -5.56 -0.66
CA PHE A 365 33.25 -6.50 -1.75
C PHE A 365 32.38 -5.86 -2.82
N VAL A 366 32.42 -6.40 -4.04
CA VAL A 366 31.57 -5.99 -5.16
C VAL A 366 30.52 -7.06 -5.41
N VAL A 367 29.29 -6.63 -5.68
CA VAL A 367 28.23 -7.47 -6.25
C VAL A 367 28.01 -6.97 -7.66
N GLU A 368 28.27 -7.85 -8.64
CA GLU A 368 28.05 -7.53 -10.06
C GLU A 368 26.56 -7.34 -10.32
N ALA A 369 26.22 -6.33 -11.11
CA ALA A 369 24.83 -6.02 -11.45
C ALA A 369 24.75 -5.25 -12.77
N ASP A 370 23.73 -5.57 -13.54
CA ASP A 370 23.30 -4.83 -14.73
C ASP A 370 22.14 -3.87 -14.37
N MET A 371 21.45 -4.13 -13.23
CA MET A 371 20.40 -3.29 -12.67
C MET A 371 20.54 -3.19 -11.16
N VAL A 372 20.36 -1.98 -10.63
CA VAL A 372 20.30 -1.70 -9.19
C VAL A 372 19.00 -0.97 -8.90
N LEU A 373 18.20 -1.51 -7.95
CA LEU A 373 16.94 -0.96 -7.53
C LEU A 373 17.05 -0.43 -6.09
N ARG A 374 16.79 0.88 -5.91
CA ARG A 374 16.79 1.52 -4.58
C ARG A 374 15.44 1.32 -3.91
N ALA A 375 15.39 0.59 -2.81
CA ALA A 375 14.20 0.32 -2.00
C ALA A 375 14.43 0.70 -0.53
N ILE A 376 15.06 1.87 -0.29
CA ILE A 376 15.54 2.33 1.02
C ILE A 376 14.58 3.30 1.73
N GLY A 377 13.32 3.23 1.39
CA GLY A 377 12.24 4.03 1.95
C GLY A 377 11.94 5.28 1.14
N GLN A 378 10.71 5.73 1.29
CA GLN A 378 10.19 6.90 0.61
C GLN A 378 10.14 8.11 1.55
N THR A 379 10.08 9.31 0.97
CA THR A 379 10.04 10.59 1.70
C THR A 379 8.86 11.42 1.24
N TYR A 380 8.31 12.21 2.16
CA TYR A 380 7.32 13.22 1.86
C TYR A 380 8.01 14.48 1.31
N ARG A 381 7.49 15.05 0.23
CA ARG A 381 7.96 16.34 -0.33
C ARG A 381 7.05 17.45 0.14
N ALA A 382 7.54 18.22 1.12
CA ALA A 382 6.77 19.27 1.80
C ALA A 382 6.38 20.44 0.89
N GLU A 383 7.16 20.70 -0.15
CA GLU A 383 6.98 21.85 -1.05
C GLU A 383 5.61 21.84 -1.74
N ALA A 384 5.04 20.64 -1.96
CA ALA A 384 3.74 20.49 -2.61
C ALA A 384 2.58 21.10 -1.81
N ALA A 385 2.63 21.00 -0.47
CA ALA A 385 1.56 21.49 0.42
C ALA A 385 1.79 22.92 0.94
N GLY A 386 2.94 23.55 0.59
CA GLY A 386 3.33 24.87 1.06
C GLY A 386 3.99 24.84 2.45
N SER A 387 4.74 25.91 2.77
CA SER A 387 5.53 26.02 4.01
C SER A 387 4.72 26.29 5.27
N ALA A 388 3.42 26.55 5.17
CA ALA A 388 2.56 26.91 6.30
C ALA A 388 2.07 25.71 7.13
N ILE A 389 2.16 24.49 6.60
CA ILE A 389 1.75 23.27 7.34
C ILE A 389 2.89 22.83 8.26
N ALA A 390 2.57 22.62 9.54
CA ALA A 390 3.53 22.11 10.50
C ALA A 390 3.92 20.65 10.18
N LEU A 391 5.21 20.35 10.29
CA LEU A 391 5.76 19.02 10.08
C LEU A 391 6.29 18.43 11.39
N GLU A 392 6.28 17.10 11.46
CA GLU A 392 6.90 16.30 12.50
C GLU A 392 7.59 15.10 11.85
N GLY A 393 8.88 14.92 12.11
CA GLY A 393 9.67 13.85 11.48
C GLY A 393 9.68 13.90 9.94
N GLY A 394 9.54 15.09 9.34
CA GLY A 394 9.49 15.27 7.88
C GLY A 394 8.14 14.96 7.22
N ARG A 395 7.10 14.67 7.99
CA ARG A 395 5.72 14.42 7.51
C ARG A 395 4.75 15.42 8.12
N ILE A 396 3.54 15.53 7.58
CA ILE A 396 2.51 16.46 8.06
C ILE A 396 2.11 16.09 9.50
N LYS A 397 2.25 17.07 10.41
CA LYS A 397 1.76 16.92 11.79
C LYS A 397 0.24 17.02 11.82
N THR A 398 -0.43 16.05 12.45
CA THR A 398 -1.88 16.03 12.64
C THR A 398 -2.24 15.62 14.05
N ASP A 399 -3.47 15.92 14.48
CA ASP A 399 -4.07 15.25 15.61
C ASP A 399 -4.59 13.83 15.26
N ALA A 400 -5.28 13.20 16.19
CA ALA A 400 -5.80 11.83 16.00
C ALA A 400 -6.82 11.74 14.86
N ASP A 401 -7.60 12.79 14.63
CA ASP A 401 -8.65 12.87 13.61
C ASP A 401 -8.17 13.45 12.28
N GLY A 402 -6.85 13.67 12.15
CA GLY A 402 -6.22 14.13 10.93
C GLY A 402 -6.20 15.65 10.74
N ALA A 403 -6.70 16.46 11.69
CA ALA A 403 -6.63 17.92 11.56
C ALA A 403 -5.17 18.42 11.62
N THR A 404 -4.82 19.30 10.70
CA THR A 404 -3.47 19.88 10.58
C THR A 404 -3.36 21.18 11.38
N SER A 405 -2.21 21.84 11.31
CA SER A 405 -2.01 23.20 11.86
C SER A 405 -2.80 24.28 11.12
N LEU A 406 -3.31 24.00 9.93
CA LEU A 406 -4.11 24.94 9.14
C LEU A 406 -5.61 24.68 9.32
N ALA A 407 -6.37 25.73 9.54
CA ALA A 407 -7.83 25.64 9.61
C ALA A 407 -8.41 25.07 8.30
N ARG A 408 -9.41 24.21 8.40
CA ARG A 408 -10.09 23.54 7.29
C ARG A 408 -9.21 22.63 6.44
N VAL A 409 -8.05 22.19 6.97
CA VAL A 409 -7.13 21.28 6.30
C VAL A 409 -6.89 20.05 7.17
N TRP A 410 -7.16 18.86 6.61
CA TRP A 410 -6.88 17.56 7.21
C TRP A 410 -5.87 16.79 6.36
N ALA A 411 -5.19 15.82 6.96
CA ALA A 411 -4.26 14.95 6.25
C ALA A 411 -4.35 13.50 6.78
N GLY A 412 -4.05 12.55 5.89
CA GLY A 412 -4.04 11.12 6.22
C GLY A 412 -3.20 10.30 5.26
N GLY A 413 -3.00 9.02 5.59
CA GLY A 413 -2.09 8.13 4.87
C GLY A 413 -0.62 8.44 5.17
N ASP A 414 0.26 8.00 4.31
CA ASP A 414 1.71 8.00 4.57
C ASP A 414 2.33 9.40 4.65
N CYS A 415 1.65 10.45 4.15
CA CYS A 415 2.12 11.82 4.28
C CYS A 415 1.99 12.39 5.70
N ARG A 416 1.18 11.78 6.61
CA ARG A 416 1.08 12.20 8.01
C ARG A 416 2.15 11.56 8.89
N ALA A 417 2.54 12.24 9.96
CA ALA A 417 3.44 11.71 10.97
C ALA A 417 2.77 10.60 11.82
N GLY A 418 3.55 9.64 12.29
CA GLY A 418 3.14 8.66 13.31
C GLY A 418 2.36 7.45 12.82
N GLY A 419 2.17 7.24 11.51
CA GLY A 419 1.52 6.04 10.94
C GLY A 419 2.52 4.95 10.53
N ARG A 420 2.02 3.72 10.40
CA ARG A 420 2.68 2.67 9.62
C ARG A 420 2.29 2.86 8.15
N ASP A 421 3.19 2.69 7.21
CA ASP A 421 2.92 2.88 5.78
C ASP A 421 2.15 1.64 5.24
N LEU A 422 0.88 1.51 5.65
CA LEU A 422 -0.02 0.39 5.34
C LEU A 422 -1.33 0.90 4.71
N THR A 423 -1.80 0.21 3.67
CA THR A 423 -3.10 0.51 3.04
C THR A 423 -4.24 0.61 4.04
N VAL A 424 -4.34 -0.34 4.97
CA VAL A 424 -5.43 -0.38 5.97
C VAL A 424 -5.39 0.79 6.96
N GLU A 425 -4.20 1.27 7.36
CA GLU A 425 -4.09 2.48 8.18
C GLU A 425 -4.43 3.75 7.41
N ALA A 426 -3.98 3.83 6.17
CA ALA A 426 -4.33 4.95 5.31
C ALA A 426 -5.86 5.05 5.13
N VAL A 427 -6.56 3.92 4.97
CA VAL A 427 -8.04 3.87 4.95
C VAL A 427 -8.64 4.43 6.23
N GLU A 428 -8.16 3.98 7.40
CA GLU A 428 -8.67 4.47 8.69
C GLU A 428 -8.43 5.97 8.86
N HIS A 429 -7.27 6.48 8.45
CA HIS A 429 -7.01 7.92 8.45
C HIS A 429 -8.01 8.69 7.60
N GLY A 430 -8.34 8.20 6.41
CA GLY A 430 -9.35 8.82 5.53
C GLY A 430 -10.76 8.80 6.13
N LYS A 431 -11.17 7.68 6.73
CA LYS A 431 -12.46 7.55 7.41
C LYS A 431 -12.59 8.53 8.57
N ARG A 432 -11.60 8.57 9.47
CA ARG A 432 -11.60 9.50 10.62
C ARG A 432 -11.64 10.94 10.17
N ALA A 433 -10.85 11.31 9.19
CA ALA A 433 -10.85 12.65 8.63
C ALA A 433 -12.22 13.01 8.02
N ALA A 434 -12.89 12.09 7.32
CA ALA A 434 -14.23 12.34 6.78
C ALA A 434 -15.26 12.65 7.89
N ILE A 435 -15.21 11.93 9.01
CA ILE A 435 -16.06 12.18 10.18
C ILE A 435 -15.72 13.55 10.81
N ALA A 436 -14.43 13.84 10.96
CA ALA A 436 -13.98 15.11 11.57
C ALA A 436 -14.34 16.32 10.70
N ILE A 437 -14.23 16.22 9.39
CA ILE A 437 -14.62 17.27 8.43
C ILE A 437 -16.13 17.52 8.51
N ASP A 438 -16.94 16.46 8.45
CA ASP A 438 -18.41 16.58 8.56
C ASP A 438 -18.83 17.28 9.86
N ARG A 439 -18.22 16.88 10.99
CA ARG A 439 -18.44 17.50 12.31
C ARG A 439 -18.01 18.97 12.32
N ALA A 440 -16.86 19.31 11.76
CA ALA A 440 -16.33 20.68 11.72
C ALA A 440 -17.18 21.62 10.86
N LEU A 441 -17.87 21.09 9.85
CA LEU A 441 -18.80 21.85 9.01
C LEU A 441 -20.19 22.04 9.64
N GLY A 442 -20.38 21.59 10.89
CA GLY A 442 -21.61 21.79 11.67
C GLY A 442 -22.80 20.96 11.18
N LEU A 443 -22.52 19.90 10.43
CA LEU A 443 -23.54 19.04 9.81
C LEU A 443 -23.67 17.70 10.54
N ALA A 444 -23.13 17.57 11.76
CA ALA A 444 -23.27 16.38 12.59
C ALA A 444 -24.76 16.09 12.84
N THR A 445 -25.43 15.65 11.79
CA THR A 445 -26.75 15.05 11.89
C THR A 445 -26.58 13.75 12.64
N ALA A 446 -27.34 13.59 13.74
CA ALA A 446 -27.52 12.34 14.44
C ALA A 446 -27.96 11.25 13.44
N ARG A 447 -26.99 10.61 12.79
CA ARG A 447 -27.20 9.44 11.93
C ARG A 447 -26.63 8.24 12.71
N HIS A 448 -27.36 7.16 12.71
CA HIS A 448 -27.12 5.90 13.41
C HIS A 448 -25.71 5.26 13.25
N PHE A 449 -24.76 5.94 12.63
CA PHE A 449 -23.41 5.42 12.32
C PHE A 449 -22.34 5.85 13.32
N ASP A 450 -22.59 6.85 14.17
CA ASP A 450 -21.61 7.30 15.18
C ASP A 450 -21.66 6.47 16.48
N GLN A 451 -22.58 5.51 16.61
CA GLN A 451 -22.73 4.70 17.83
C GLN A 451 -21.78 3.50 17.92
N GLU A 452 -21.14 3.09 16.82
CA GLU A 452 -20.21 1.95 16.84
C GLU A 452 -18.75 2.32 17.10
N ALA A 453 -18.39 3.61 17.06
CA ALA A 453 -17.01 4.06 17.30
C ALA A 453 -16.68 4.34 18.78
N THR A 454 -17.61 4.14 19.70
CA THR A 454 -17.44 4.48 21.15
C THR A 454 -17.35 3.27 22.08
N HIS A 455 -17.17 2.07 21.57
CA HIS A 455 -16.80 0.95 22.42
C HIS A 455 -15.28 0.77 22.38
N GLY A 456 -14.65 1.47 23.34
CA GLY A 456 -13.22 1.49 23.62
C GLY A 456 -12.62 0.18 24.07
#